data_82bb6e95c19b4b59d8ae3d208e91e1aa
#
_entry.id   82bb6e95c19b4b59d8ae3d208e91e1aa
#
_cell.length_a   1.000
_cell.length_b   1.000
_cell.length_c   1.000
_cell.angle_alpha   90.00
_cell.angle_beta   90.00
_cell.angle_gamma   90.00
#
_symmetry.space_group_name_H-M   'P 1'
#
loop_
_entity.id
_entity.type
_entity.pdbx_description
1 polymer ?
#
loop_
_entity_poly.entity_id
_entity_poly.type
_entity_poly.pdbx_seq_one_letter_code
_entity_poly.pdbx_strand_id
1 'polypeptide(L)'
;MSSPSSSAGLASSPKYIFVTGGVVSSLGKGIAAASLGRLLVERGFRVTMMKLDPYLNVDPGTMSPFQHGEVFVTDDGAETDLDLGHYERFLDRPLSQANNITTGRIYSNVITKERRGEYLGSTVQVIPHITDEIKGAVRRIAPGNDVVLVEVGGTVGDIESLPFLEAIRQFRREVGKENAIFVHLTLVPYIAAAGEVKTKPTQHSVRELMEIGIQPDFLSAAASARWPTT
;
A
#
# COMPACT_ATOMS: atom_id res chain seq x y z
N MET A 1 -43.31 -13.12 26.94
CA MET A 1 -42.83 -12.64 25.62
C MET A 1 -41.59 -11.83 25.85
N SER A 2 -40.45 -12.49 25.77
CA SER A 2 -39.14 -11.88 26.01
C SER A 2 -38.57 -11.47 24.64
N SER A 3 -38.37 -10.17 24.45
CA SER A 3 -37.73 -9.63 23.26
C SER A 3 -36.25 -10.03 23.22
N PRO A 4 -35.70 -10.44 22.08
CA PRO A 4 -34.26 -10.65 21.96
C PRO A 4 -33.55 -9.29 21.93
N SER A 5 -32.66 -9.08 22.90
CA SER A 5 -31.74 -7.96 22.92
C SER A 5 -30.75 -8.10 21.72
N SER A 6 -30.93 -7.27 20.74
CA SER A 6 -29.94 -7.13 19.67
C SER A 6 -28.67 -6.55 20.28
N SER A 7 -27.66 -7.38 20.49
CA SER A 7 -26.29 -6.91 20.69
C SER A 7 -25.82 -6.28 19.40
N ALA A 8 -26.00 -4.98 19.25
CA ALA A 8 -25.28 -4.19 18.27
C ALA A 8 -23.80 -4.30 18.64
N GLY A 9 -23.10 -5.24 18.00
CA GLY A 9 -21.66 -5.37 18.12
C GLY A 9 -21.04 -4.03 17.74
N LEU A 10 -20.25 -3.45 18.64
CA LEU A 10 -19.37 -2.33 18.35
C LEU A 10 -18.58 -2.72 17.10
N ALA A 11 -18.82 -2.04 16.00
CA ALA A 11 -18.04 -2.24 14.77
C ALA A 11 -16.58 -2.02 15.13
N SER A 12 -15.79 -3.07 15.16
CA SER A 12 -14.35 -2.95 15.44
C SER A 12 -13.74 -2.06 14.37
N SER A 13 -12.87 -1.13 14.80
CA SER A 13 -12.14 -0.29 13.86
C SER A 13 -11.39 -1.16 12.84
N PRO A 14 -11.38 -0.79 11.55
CA PRO A 14 -10.70 -1.56 10.52
C PRO A 14 -9.22 -1.71 10.86
N LYS A 15 -8.62 -2.84 10.49
CA LYS A 15 -7.19 -3.09 10.60
C LYS A 15 -6.51 -2.74 9.28
N TYR A 16 -5.31 -2.19 9.37
CA TYR A 16 -4.54 -1.77 8.21
C TYR A 16 -3.25 -2.57 8.08
N ILE A 17 -2.96 -3.01 6.87
CA ILE A 17 -1.73 -3.73 6.54
C ILE A 17 -1.05 -2.96 5.42
N PHE A 18 0.08 -2.33 5.74
CA PHE A 18 0.89 -1.62 4.76
C PHE A 18 2.00 -2.53 4.24
N VAL A 19 2.01 -2.75 2.92
CA VAL A 19 3.00 -3.59 2.24
C VAL A 19 3.98 -2.69 1.52
N THR A 20 5.24 -2.74 1.94
CA THR A 20 6.36 -2.02 1.32
C THR A 20 7.34 -3.00 0.71
N GLY A 21 8.20 -2.54 -0.17
CA GLY A 21 9.24 -3.40 -0.74
C GLY A 21 10.54 -2.66 -0.95
N GLY A 22 11.62 -3.41 -0.92
CA GLY A 22 12.94 -2.90 -1.12
C GLY A 22 13.81 -3.79 -2.00
N VAL A 23 15.03 -3.35 -2.24
CA VAL A 23 16.08 -3.99 -3.04
C VAL A 23 15.87 -3.80 -4.54
N VAL A 24 14.77 -4.29 -5.11
CA VAL A 24 14.47 -4.18 -6.55
C VAL A 24 12.98 -4.00 -6.79
N SER A 25 12.62 -3.38 -7.90
CA SER A 25 11.27 -3.37 -8.44
C SER A 25 10.84 -4.76 -8.90
N SER A 26 9.56 -4.96 -9.14
CA SER A 26 8.99 -6.23 -9.65
C SER A 26 9.29 -7.46 -8.75
N LEU A 27 9.52 -7.24 -7.46
CA LEU A 27 9.78 -8.30 -6.48
C LEU A 27 8.52 -9.14 -6.17
N GLY A 28 7.35 -8.70 -6.64
CA GLY A 28 6.08 -9.39 -6.44
C GLY A 28 5.28 -8.88 -5.23
N LYS A 29 5.44 -7.60 -4.86
CA LYS A 29 4.62 -6.97 -3.79
C LYS A 29 3.13 -7.15 -4.01
N GLY A 30 2.64 -6.86 -5.23
CA GLY A 30 1.23 -6.97 -5.59
C GLY A 30 0.68 -8.37 -5.37
N ILE A 31 1.41 -9.37 -5.88
CA ILE A 31 1.02 -10.78 -5.72
C ILE A 31 1.05 -11.21 -4.25
N ALA A 32 2.07 -10.81 -3.50
CA ALA A 32 2.18 -11.14 -2.07
C ALA A 32 1.03 -10.49 -1.26
N ALA A 33 0.74 -9.21 -1.53
CA ALA A 33 -0.35 -8.49 -0.89
C ALA A 33 -1.72 -9.09 -1.25
N ALA A 34 -1.96 -9.37 -2.54
CA ALA A 34 -3.19 -9.98 -3.01
C ALA A 34 -3.40 -11.40 -2.43
N SER A 35 -2.34 -12.19 -2.35
CA SER A 35 -2.37 -13.52 -1.72
C SER A 35 -2.73 -13.44 -0.24
N LEU A 36 -2.14 -12.49 0.49
CA LEU A 36 -2.49 -12.22 1.88
C LEU A 36 -3.96 -11.79 2.00
N GLY A 37 -4.43 -10.92 1.10
CA GLY A 37 -5.82 -10.50 1.00
C GLY A 37 -6.75 -11.69 0.82
N ARG A 38 -6.45 -12.60 -0.12
CA ARG A 38 -7.22 -13.83 -0.34
C ARG A 38 -7.29 -14.70 0.91
N LEU A 39 -6.17 -14.92 1.57
CA LEU A 39 -6.13 -15.72 2.81
C LEU A 39 -6.98 -15.12 3.94
N LEU A 40 -7.11 -13.79 3.99
CA LEU A 40 -7.98 -13.12 4.96
C LEU A 40 -9.45 -13.25 4.57
N VAL A 41 -9.79 -13.13 3.28
CA VAL A 41 -11.15 -13.37 2.76
C VAL A 41 -11.61 -14.79 3.09
N GLU A 42 -10.77 -15.80 2.88
CA GLU A 42 -11.06 -17.20 3.22
C GLU A 42 -11.29 -17.42 4.73
N ARG A 43 -10.78 -16.51 5.57
CA ARG A 43 -11.06 -16.51 7.01
C ARG A 43 -12.31 -15.73 7.41
N GLY A 44 -13.06 -15.23 6.42
CA GLY A 44 -14.32 -14.52 6.63
C GLY A 44 -14.19 -13.01 6.87
N PHE A 45 -13.00 -12.42 6.70
CA PHE A 45 -12.84 -10.97 6.78
C PHE A 45 -13.28 -10.27 5.50
N ARG A 46 -13.91 -9.12 5.64
CA ARG A 46 -14.18 -8.19 4.53
C ARG A 46 -12.90 -7.40 4.27
N VAL A 47 -12.26 -7.65 3.13
CA VAL A 47 -10.95 -7.07 2.78
C VAL A 47 -11.12 -6.14 1.59
N THR A 48 -10.44 -4.99 1.63
CA THR A 48 -10.22 -4.15 0.45
C THR A 48 -8.74 -3.89 0.29
N MET A 49 -8.31 -3.55 -0.93
CA MET A 49 -6.91 -3.24 -1.24
C MET A 49 -6.79 -1.87 -1.88
N MET A 50 -5.64 -1.23 -1.69
CA MET A 50 -5.26 0.04 -2.33
C MET A 50 -3.84 -0.05 -2.85
N LYS A 51 -3.63 0.53 -4.03
CA LYS A 51 -2.32 0.79 -4.62
C LYS A 51 -1.97 2.26 -4.47
N LEU A 52 -0.77 2.53 -3.96
CA LEU A 52 -0.16 3.86 -3.93
C LEU A 52 1.00 3.89 -4.92
N ASP A 53 0.86 4.65 -5.99
CA ASP A 53 1.85 4.72 -7.06
C ASP A 53 2.66 6.01 -7.00
N PRO A 54 4.00 5.95 -6.90
CA PRO A 54 4.84 7.13 -6.66
C PRO A 54 5.12 7.99 -7.90
N TYR A 55 4.54 7.70 -9.06
CA TYR A 55 4.72 8.51 -10.26
C TYR A 55 3.82 9.76 -10.27
N LEU A 56 4.24 10.77 -11.05
CA LEU A 56 3.56 12.07 -11.16
C LEU A 56 2.41 12.10 -12.16
N ASN A 57 2.19 11.04 -12.91
CA ASN A 57 0.99 10.95 -13.77
C ASN A 57 -0.25 10.91 -12.87
N VAL A 58 -1.31 11.62 -13.28
CA VAL A 58 -2.57 11.67 -12.51
C VAL A 58 -3.25 10.30 -12.51
N ASP A 59 -3.14 9.60 -13.61
CA ASP A 59 -3.53 8.21 -13.82
C ASP A 59 -2.60 7.56 -14.86
N PRO A 60 -2.63 6.22 -15.04
CA PRO A 60 -1.77 5.53 -15.99
C PRO A 60 -2.24 5.57 -17.45
N GLY A 61 -3.40 6.15 -17.75
CA GLY A 61 -4.02 6.09 -19.08
C GLY A 61 -3.17 6.65 -20.23
N THR A 62 -2.29 7.61 -19.93
CA THR A 62 -1.37 8.20 -20.93
C THR A 62 0.04 7.61 -20.88
N MET A 63 0.31 6.64 -20.00
CA MET A 63 1.62 6.05 -19.86
C MET A 63 1.89 5.02 -20.97
N SER A 64 3.16 4.89 -21.35
CA SER A 64 3.57 3.89 -22.34
C SER A 64 3.42 2.47 -21.79
N PRO A 65 2.67 1.58 -22.46
CA PRO A 65 2.54 0.19 -22.01
C PRO A 65 3.87 -0.57 -21.95
N PHE A 66 4.86 -0.17 -22.74
CA PHE A 66 6.19 -0.77 -22.72
C PHE A 66 6.99 -0.42 -21.46
N GLN A 67 6.69 0.70 -20.81
CA GLN A 67 7.36 1.13 -19.59
C GLN A 67 6.60 0.77 -18.32
N HIS A 68 5.28 0.85 -18.37
CA HIS A 68 4.43 0.73 -17.19
C HIS A 68 3.63 -0.58 -17.15
N GLY A 69 3.40 -1.21 -18.29
CA GLY A 69 2.44 -2.30 -18.49
C GLY A 69 1.09 -1.81 -18.97
N GLU A 70 0.15 -2.72 -19.10
CA GLU A 70 -1.20 -2.43 -19.52
C GLU A 70 -1.99 -1.73 -18.42
N VAL A 71 -2.96 -0.92 -18.82
CA VAL A 71 -3.89 -0.24 -17.92
C VAL A 71 -5.05 -1.19 -17.60
N PHE A 72 -5.45 -1.25 -16.34
CA PHE A 72 -6.67 -1.91 -15.90
C PHE A 72 -7.78 -0.87 -15.75
N VAL A 73 -8.96 -1.15 -16.29
CA VAL A 73 -10.12 -0.27 -16.17
C VAL A 73 -11.11 -0.90 -15.20
N THR A 74 -11.41 -0.17 -14.12
CA THR A 74 -12.40 -0.59 -13.12
C THR A 74 -13.83 -0.42 -13.62
N ASP A 75 -14.81 -1.04 -12.94
CA ASP A 75 -16.23 -0.96 -13.31
C ASP A 75 -16.78 0.48 -13.31
N ASP A 76 -16.20 1.37 -12.48
CA ASP A 76 -16.53 2.80 -12.47
C ASP A 76 -15.79 3.62 -13.53
N GLY A 77 -15.09 2.95 -14.47
CA GLY A 77 -14.46 3.55 -15.64
C GLY A 77 -13.11 4.21 -15.37
N ALA A 78 -12.52 4.00 -14.20
CA ALA A 78 -11.21 4.57 -13.89
C ALA A 78 -10.08 3.74 -14.54
N GLU A 79 -9.14 4.44 -15.17
CA GLU A 79 -7.88 3.87 -15.63
C GLU A 79 -6.92 3.74 -14.45
N THR A 80 -6.43 2.55 -14.19
CA THR A 80 -5.65 2.22 -13.00
C THR A 80 -4.45 1.33 -13.34
N ASP A 81 -3.56 1.15 -12.37
CA ASP A 81 -2.46 0.20 -12.47
C ASP A 81 -2.97 -1.23 -12.64
N LEU A 82 -2.26 -2.03 -13.43
CA LEU A 82 -2.62 -3.43 -13.71
C LEU A 82 -2.76 -4.28 -12.44
N ASP A 83 -2.06 -3.93 -11.37
CA ASP A 83 -2.16 -4.63 -10.10
C ASP A 83 -3.59 -4.65 -9.53
N LEU A 84 -4.44 -3.65 -9.84
CA LEU A 84 -5.83 -3.66 -9.41
C LEU A 84 -6.61 -4.85 -9.98
N GLY A 85 -6.34 -5.22 -11.23
CA GLY A 85 -6.93 -6.42 -11.82
C GLY A 85 -6.51 -7.70 -11.08
N HIS A 86 -5.28 -7.76 -10.62
CA HIS A 86 -4.83 -8.86 -9.75
C HIS A 86 -5.54 -8.84 -8.40
N TYR A 87 -5.71 -7.66 -7.80
CA TYR A 87 -6.41 -7.54 -6.51
C TYR A 87 -7.86 -7.99 -6.61
N GLU A 88 -8.61 -7.54 -7.63
CA GLU A 88 -9.98 -7.98 -7.87
C GLU A 88 -10.09 -9.50 -8.02
N ARG A 89 -9.20 -10.08 -8.81
CA ARG A 89 -9.15 -11.54 -9.04
C ARG A 89 -8.92 -12.32 -7.75
N PHE A 90 -8.01 -11.84 -6.87
CA PHE A 90 -7.70 -12.53 -5.62
C PHE A 90 -8.76 -12.31 -4.56
N LEU A 91 -9.32 -11.11 -4.46
CA LEU A 91 -10.37 -10.79 -3.48
C LEU A 91 -11.76 -11.25 -3.90
N ASP A 92 -11.94 -11.62 -5.17
CA ASP A 92 -13.23 -11.97 -5.77
C ASP A 92 -14.28 -10.86 -5.55
N ARG A 93 -13.88 -9.62 -5.78
CA ARG A 93 -14.75 -8.44 -5.65
C ARG A 93 -14.24 -7.27 -6.50
N PRO A 94 -15.15 -6.42 -7.03
CA PRO A 94 -14.74 -5.25 -7.76
C PRO A 94 -14.10 -4.21 -6.83
N LEU A 95 -13.14 -3.48 -7.37
CA LEU A 95 -12.53 -2.29 -6.79
C LEU A 95 -12.99 -1.06 -7.61
N SER A 96 -12.57 0.12 -7.17
CA SER A 96 -12.98 1.38 -7.77
C SER A 96 -11.79 2.32 -7.93
N GLN A 97 -12.03 3.47 -8.55
CA GLN A 97 -11.04 4.56 -8.62
C GLN A 97 -10.42 4.90 -7.27
N ALA A 98 -11.16 4.76 -6.16
CA ALA A 98 -10.66 5.05 -4.83
C ALA A 98 -9.56 4.10 -4.37
N ASN A 99 -9.39 2.97 -5.03
CA ASN A 99 -8.42 1.93 -4.67
C ASN A 99 -7.05 2.10 -5.35
N ASN A 100 -6.91 3.07 -6.27
CA ASN A 100 -5.63 3.42 -6.88
C ASN A 100 -5.38 4.93 -6.76
N ILE A 101 -4.26 5.29 -6.15
CA ILE A 101 -3.87 6.69 -5.94
C ILE A 101 -2.44 6.89 -6.40
N THR A 102 -2.24 7.86 -7.28
CA THR A 102 -0.91 8.28 -7.74
C THR A 102 -0.43 9.53 -6.99
N THR A 103 0.87 9.73 -6.94
CA THR A 103 1.46 10.99 -6.45
C THR A 103 0.89 12.18 -7.22
N GLY A 104 0.75 12.07 -8.56
CA GLY A 104 0.19 13.12 -9.39
C GLY A 104 -1.22 13.52 -8.99
N ARG A 105 -2.09 12.55 -8.72
CA ARG A 105 -3.46 12.80 -8.25
C ARG A 105 -3.48 13.49 -6.88
N ILE A 106 -2.65 13.05 -5.94
CA ILE A 106 -2.54 13.67 -4.61
C ILE A 106 -2.12 15.13 -4.72
N TYR A 107 -1.04 15.41 -5.47
CA TYR A 107 -0.55 16.78 -5.64
C TYR A 107 -1.56 17.66 -6.38
N SER A 108 -2.19 17.15 -7.44
CA SER A 108 -3.25 17.87 -8.18
C SER A 108 -4.41 18.24 -7.25
N ASN A 109 -4.86 17.35 -6.39
CA ASN A 109 -5.91 17.62 -5.41
C ASN A 109 -5.50 18.74 -4.44
N VAL A 110 -4.30 18.65 -3.86
CA VAL A 110 -3.81 19.65 -2.90
C VAL A 110 -3.63 21.02 -3.57
N ILE A 111 -3.03 21.06 -4.77
CA ILE A 111 -2.88 22.32 -5.53
C ILE A 111 -4.24 22.91 -5.89
N THR A 112 -5.20 22.08 -6.30
CA THR A 112 -6.56 22.54 -6.61
C THR A 112 -7.24 23.13 -5.38
N LYS A 113 -7.12 22.52 -4.22
CA LYS A 113 -7.64 23.03 -2.93
C LYS A 113 -6.97 24.36 -2.57
N GLU A 114 -5.66 24.46 -2.75
CA GLU A 114 -4.91 25.71 -2.53
C GLU A 114 -5.45 26.82 -3.41
N ARG A 115 -5.61 26.60 -4.73
CA ARG A 115 -6.13 27.58 -5.68
C ARG A 115 -7.57 28.02 -5.38
N ARG A 116 -8.35 27.18 -4.71
CA ARG A 116 -9.70 27.51 -4.23
C ARG A 116 -9.73 28.21 -2.87
N GLY A 117 -8.55 28.41 -2.24
CA GLY A 117 -8.45 29.06 -0.93
C GLY A 117 -8.88 28.19 0.25
N GLU A 118 -8.98 26.87 0.07
CA GLU A 118 -9.44 25.95 1.12
C GLU A 118 -8.48 25.87 2.32
N TYR A 119 -7.22 26.31 2.15
CA TYR A 119 -6.23 26.37 3.24
C TYR A 119 -6.14 27.73 3.93
N LEU A 120 -7.06 28.64 3.65
CA LEU A 120 -7.22 29.95 4.34
C LEU A 120 -5.91 30.77 4.45
N GLY A 121 -5.07 30.75 3.41
CA GLY A 121 -3.82 31.49 3.36
C GLY A 121 -2.64 30.83 4.07
N SER A 122 -2.79 29.60 4.57
CA SER A 122 -1.69 28.84 5.15
C SER A 122 -0.65 28.46 4.08
N THR A 123 0.62 28.38 4.47
CA THR A 123 1.66 27.83 3.60
C THR A 123 1.42 26.34 3.41
N VAL A 124 1.18 25.91 2.16
CA VAL A 124 0.92 24.50 1.82
C VAL A 124 2.24 23.79 1.58
N GLN A 125 2.47 22.68 2.29
CA GLN A 125 3.72 21.92 2.29
C GLN A 125 3.43 20.42 2.15
N VAL A 126 4.48 19.62 1.86
CA VAL A 126 4.35 18.16 1.79
C VAL A 126 3.81 17.61 3.12
N ILE A 127 4.36 18.07 4.23
CA ILE A 127 3.85 17.79 5.57
C ILE A 127 3.23 19.10 6.10
N PRO A 128 1.96 19.12 6.49
CA PRO A 128 1.02 17.98 6.58
C PRO A 128 0.15 17.75 5.35
N HIS A 129 0.07 18.66 4.38
CA HIS A 129 -1.03 18.72 3.41
C HIS A 129 -1.04 17.51 2.44
N ILE A 130 0.12 17.13 1.88
CA ILE A 130 0.24 15.95 1.01
C ILE A 130 0.06 14.67 1.83
N THR A 131 0.67 14.60 3.01
CA THR A 131 0.54 13.41 3.86
C THR A 131 -0.90 13.24 4.37
N ASP A 132 -1.62 14.30 4.68
CA ASP A 132 -3.03 14.25 5.09
C ASP A 132 -3.95 13.82 3.95
N GLU A 133 -3.68 14.27 2.71
CA GLU A 133 -4.44 13.82 1.53
C GLU A 133 -4.25 12.32 1.29
N ILE A 134 -3.02 11.80 1.42
CA ILE A 134 -2.72 10.37 1.32
C ILE A 134 -3.44 9.58 2.43
N LYS A 135 -3.34 10.02 3.68
CA LYS A 135 -4.03 9.38 4.81
C LYS A 135 -5.54 9.40 4.66
N GLY A 136 -6.07 10.51 4.13
CA GLY A 136 -7.49 10.66 3.80
C GLY A 136 -7.95 9.65 2.74
N ALA A 137 -7.14 9.42 1.71
CA ALA A 137 -7.42 8.42 0.68
C ALA A 137 -7.51 7.00 1.28
N VAL A 138 -6.56 6.62 2.14
CA VAL A 138 -6.58 5.31 2.83
C VAL A 138 -7.83 5.16 3.70
N ARG A 139 -8.23 6.20 4.43
CA ARG A 139 -9.44 6.18 5.25
C ARG A 139 -10.72 6.07 4.43
N ARG A 140 -10.73 6.61 3.23
CA ARG A 140 -11.92 6.66 2.35
C ARG A 140 -12.40 5.27 1.94
N ILE A 141 -11.50 4.31 1.78
CA ILE A 141 -11.85 2.93 1.39
C ILE A 141 -12.12 2.00 2.59
N ALA A 142 -11.93 2.48 3.81
CA ALA A 142 -12.06 1.67 5.01
C ALA A 142 -13.51 1.30 5.40
N PRO A 143 -14.53 2.17 5.19
CA PRO A 143 -15.89 1.86 5.59
C PRO A 143 -16.40 0.54 5.01
N GLY A 144 -17.03 -0.27 5.86
CA GLY A 144 -17.58 -1.58 5.44
C GLY A 144 -16.57 -2.71 5.33
N ASN A 145 -15.28 -2.45 5.60
CA ASN A 145 -14.22 -3.46 5.56
C ASN A 145 -13.64 -3.71 6.95
N ASP A 146 -13.23 -4.94 7.21
CA ASP A 146 -12.54 -5.34 8.44
C ASP A 146 -11.04 -5.13 8.33
N VAL A 147 -10.50 -5.29 7.10
CA VAL A 147 -9.07 -5.12 6.80
C VAL A 147 -8.89 -4.30 5.53
N VAL A 148 -7.97 -3.35 5.60
CA VAL A 148 -7.49 -2.53 4.47
C VAL A 148 -6.03 -2.89 4.21
N LEU A 149 -5.75 -3.48 3.06
CA LEU A 149 -4.39 -3.73 2.58
C LEU A 149 -3.96 -2.57 1.68
N VAL A 150 -2.82 -1.98 1.98
CA VAL A 150 -2.26 -0.86 1.19
C VAL A 150 -0.88 -1.26 0.68
N GLU A 151 -0.75 -1.41 -0.62
CA GLU A 151 0.54 -1.61 -1.26
C GLU A 151 1.17 -0.27 -1.62
N VAL A 152 2.38 -0.04 -1.11
CA VAL A 152 3.18 1.12 -1.49
C VAL A 152 4.05 0.77 -2.69
N GLY A 153 3.80 1.41 -3.81
CA GLY A 153 4.59 1.28 -5.03
C GLY A 153 6.00 1.84 -4.87
N GLY A 154 6.86 1.51 -5.83
CA GLY A 154 8.26 1.88 -5.79
C GLY A 154 9.10 1.03 -4.82
N THR A 155 10.32 1.47 -4.60
CA THR A 155 11.30 0.81 -3.74
C THR A 155 11.62 1.71 -2.54
N VAL A 156 11.71 1.15 -1.35
CA VAL A 156 12.18 1.91 -0.17
C VAL A 156 13.60 2.39 -0.43
N GLY A 157 13.83 3.67 -0.21
CA GLY A 157 15.05 4.39 -0.57
C GLY A 157 14.89 5.33 -1.77
N ASP A 158 13.89 5.10 -2.62
CA ASP A 158 13.59 6.00 -3.73
C ASP A 158 12.90 7.26 -3.24
N ILE A 159 13.32 8.42 -3.76
CA ILE A 159 12.85 9.74 -3.32
C ILE A 159 11.35 9.94 -3.57
N GLU A 160 10.83 9.39 -4.65
CA GLU A 160 9.42 9.49 -5.04
C GLU A 160 8.48 8.77 -4.07
N SER A 161 8.97 7.75 -3.34
CA SER A 161 8.16 7.00 -2.37
C SER A 161 8.07 7.67 -1.00
N LEU A 162 8.92 8.64 -0.70
CA LEU A 162 9.03 9.26 0.63
C LEU A 162 7.73 9.87 1.15
N PRO A 163 6.89 10.60 0.37
CA PRO A 163 5.63 11.13 0.88
C PRO A 163 4.65 10.04 1.32
N PHE A 164 4.61 8.92 0.59
CA PHE A 164 3.77 7.77 0.97
C PHE A 164 4.29 7.10 2.24
N LEU A 165 5.59 6.87 2.34
CA LEU A 165 6.21 6.25 3.52
C LEU A 165 6.00 7.13 4.77
N GLU A 166 6.17 8.45 4.65
CA GLU A 166 5.89 9.38 5.74
C GLU A 166 4.41 9.36 6.14
N ALA A 167 3.50 9.34 5.16
CA ALA A 167 2.06 9.28 5.42
C ALA A 167 1.66 8.01 6.18
N ILE A 168 2.13 6.81 5.78
CA ILE A 168 1.80 5.56 6.48
C ILE A 168 2.44 5.47 7.87
N ARG A 169 3.64 6.07 8.04
CA ARG A 169 4.27 6.20 9.36
C ARG A 169 3.42 7.02 10.32
N GLN A 170 2.92 8.18 9.86
CA GLN A 170 1.99 9.02 10.62
C GLN A 170 0.68 8.28 10.87
N PHE A 171 0.13 7.63 9.84
CA PHE A 171 -1.15 6.91 9.90
C PHE A 171 -1.16 5.88 11.04
N ARG A 172 -0.10 5.05 11.16
CA ARG A 172 0.02 4.07 12.25
C ARG A 172 -0.03 4.72 13.63
N ARG A 173 0.59 5.91 13.78
CA ARG A 173 0.55 6.65 15.06
C ARG A 173 -0.85 7.15 15.38
N GLU A 174 -1.61 7.54 14.35
CA GLU A 174 -2.97 8.07 14.51
C GLU A 174 -3.99 6.98 14.83
N VAL A 175 -3.87 5.79 14.21
CA VAL A 175 -4.82 4.69 14.43
C VAL A 175 -4.42 3.76 15.56
N GLY A 176 -3.18 3.83 16.05
CA GLY A 176 -2.62 2.95 17.06
C GLY A 176 -1.92 1.72 16.46
N LYS A 177 -0.88 1.23 17.16
CA LYS A 177 -0.09 0.07 16.73
C LYS A 177 -0.92 -1.22 16.59
N GLU A 178 -1.94 -1.34 17.40
CA GLU A 178 -2.87 -2.48 17.40
C GLU A 178 -3.77 -2.53 16.17
N ASN A 179 -3.86 -1.42 15.44
CA ASN A 179 -4.73 -1.28 14.27
C ASN A 179 -3.98 -1.22 12.94
N ALA A 180 -2.65 -1.09 12.95
CA ALA A 180 -1.84 -1.02 11.74
C ALA A 180 -0.54 -1.78 11.88
N ILE A 181 -0.18 -2.59 10.87
CA ILE A 181 1.08 -3.32 10.77
C ILE A 181 1.79 -3.01 9.47
N PHE A 182 3.12 -3.17 9.48
CA PHE A 182 3.97 -3.04 8.31
C PHE A 182 4.54 -4.40 7.92
N VAL A 183 4.31 -4.78 6.67
CA VAL A 183 4.92 -5.95 6.02
C VAL A 183 5.93 -5.45 5.00
N HIS A 184 7.17 -5.85 5.12
CA HIS A 184 8.22 -5.45 4.21
C HIS A 184 8.71 -6.62 3.38
N LEU A 185 8.56 -6.52 2.06
CA LEU A 185 9.00 -7.53 1.10
C LEU A 185 10.43 -7.22 0.65
N THR A 186 11.33 -8.20 0.75
CA THR A 186 12.74 -8.07 0.40
C THR A 186 13.22 -9.23 -0.46
N LEU A 187 14.41 -9.09 -1.02
CA LEU A 187 15.08 -10.13 -1.81
C LEU A 187 16.25 -10.73 -1.03
N VAL A 188 16.30 -12.06 -1.02
CA VAL A 188 17.46 -12.84 -0.57
C VAL A 188 18.01 -13.60 -1.80
N PRO A 189 18.97 -12.99 -2.54
CA PRO A 189 19.50 -13.61 -3.74
C PRO A 189 20.43 -14.78 -3.42
N TYR A 190 20.39 -15.79 -4.27
CA TYR A 190 21.43 -16.83 -4.32
C TYR A 190 22.54 -16.38 -5.28
N ILE A 191 23.75 -16.34 -4.79
CA ILE A 191 24.94 -16.00 -5.61
C ILE A 191 25.63 -17.28 -6.04
N ALA A 192 25.41 -17.70 -7.29
CA ALA A 192 25.94 -18.94 -7.83
C ALA A 192 27.47 -19.07 -7.67
N ALA A 193 28.22 -17.99 -7.89
CA ALA A 193 29.67 -17.97 -7.74
C ALA A 193 30.16 -18.21 -6.30
N ALA A 194 29.32 -17.89 -5.31
CA ALA A 194 29.62 -18.08 -3.89
C ALA A 194 28.97 -19.34 -3.31
N GLY A 195 28.02 -19.95 -4.04
CA GLY A 195 27.28 -21.13 -3.59
C GLY A 195 26.37 -20.90 -2.39
N GLU A 196 25.96 -19.64 -2.13
CA GLU A 196 25.19 -19.31 -0.94
C GLU A 196 24.17 -18.18 -1.17
N VAL A 197 23.16 -18.11 -0.29
CA VAL A 197 22.20 -16.99 -0.23
C VAL A 197 22.82 -15.81 0.52
N LYS A 198 22.49 -14.59 0.09
CA LYS A 198 22.98 -13.34 0.70
C LYS A 198 21.84 -12.56 1.31
N THR A 199 21.93 -12.29 2.61
CA THR A 199 20.93 -11.48 3.35
C THR A 199 21.26 -9.99 3.39
N LYS A 200 22.42 -9.57 2.91
CA LYS A 200 22.88 -8.19 2.93
C LYS A 200 21.91 -7.22 2.26
N PRO A 201 21.31 -7.51 1.08
CA PRO A 201 20.32 -6.64 0.45
C PRO A 201 19.09 -6.43 1.34
N THR A 202 18.60 -7.48 1.99
CA THR A 202 17.51 -7.39 2.98
C THR A 202 17.87 -6.47 4.15
N GLN A 203 19.08 -6.62 4.72
CA GLN A 203 19.55 -5.81 5.83
C GLN A 203 19.61 -4.32 5.46
N HIS A 204 20.07 -3.99 4.26
CA HIS A 204 20.11 -2.61 3.77
C HIS A 204 18.71 -2.03 3.61
N SER A 205 17.82 -2.77 2.95
CA SER A 205 16.45 -2.31 2.72
C SER A 205 15.67 -2.07 4.02
N VAL A 206 15.83 -2.98 5.00
CA VAL A 206 15.24 -2.80 6.34
C VAL A 206 15.82 -1.58 7.04
N ARG A 207 17.13 -1.37 6.93
CA ARG A 207 17.78 -0.19 7.51
C ARG A 207 17.24 1.12 6.93
N GLU A 208 17.12 1.23 5.62
CA GLU A 208 16.53 2.39 4.96
C GLU A 208 15.10 2.65 5.43
N LEU A 209 14.27 1.60 5.54
CA LEU A 209 12.92 1.72 6.07
C LEU A 209 12.91 2.23 7.52
N MET A 210 13.83 1.72 8.35
CA MET A 210 13.97 2.14 9.75
C MET A 210 14.50 3.57 9.88
N GLU A 211 15.34 4.05 8.96
CA GLU A 211 15.81 5.44 8.93
C GLU A 211 14.66 6.43 8.67
N ILE A 212 13.62 6.02 7.94
CA ILE A 212 12.37 6.78 7.77
C ILE A 212 11.49 6.73 9.04
N GLY A 213 11.81 5.87 10.01
CA GLY A 213 11.06 5.67 11.25
C GLY A 213 9.96 4.61 11.16
N ILE A 214 10.05 3.70 10.19
CA ILE A 214 9.15 2.56 10.03
C ILE A 214 9.90 1.29 10.40
N GLN A 215 9.52 0.66 11.50
CA GLN A 215 9.97 -0.68 11.82
C GLN A 215 8.97 -1.69 11.27
N PRO A 216 9.38 -2.63 10.38
CA PRO A 216 8.50 -3.66 9.89
C PRO A 216 8.12 -4.63 11.02
N ASP A 217 6.84 -5.03 11.05
CA ASP A 217 6.34 -6.06 11.96
C ASP A 217 6.60 -7.45 11.37
N PHE A 218 6.59 -7.56 10.04
CA PHE A 218 6.88 -8.79 9.30
C PHE A 218 7.83 -8.53 8.14
N LEU A 219 8.77 -9.45 7.95
CA LEU A 219 9.62 -9.52 6.77
C LEU A 219 9.17 -10.70 5.90
N SER A 220 8.88 -10.42 4.64
CA SER A 220 8.65 -11.42 3.62
C SER A 220 9.84 -11.45 2.67
N ALA A 221 10.56 -12.56 2.62
CA ALA A 221 11.75 -12.68 1.81
C ALA A 221 11.46 -13.50 0.55
N ALA A 222 11.54 -12.85 -0.63
CA ALA A 222 11.61 -13.55 -1.89
C ALA A 222 13.02 -14.15 -2.03
N ALA A 223 13.12 -15.47 -2.09
CA ALA A 223 14.39 -16.16 -2.26
C ALA A 223 14.50 -16.74 -3.66
N SER A 224 15.65 -16.55 -4.31
CA SER A 224 15.93 -17.12 -5.64
C SER A 224 16.33 -18.59 -5.59
N ALA A 225 16.46 -19.18 -4.39
CA ALA A 225 16.73 -20.59 -4.17
C ALA A 225 16.03 -21.06 -2.89
N ARG A 226 15.84 -22.37 -2.76
CA ARG A 226 15.33 -22.94 -1.49
C ARG A 226 16.30 -22.64 -0.35
N TRP A 227 15.75 -22.23 0.79
CA TRP A 227 16.54 -22.18 2.02
C TRP A 227 17.04 -23.56 2.38
N PRO A 228 18.29 -23.70 2.84
CA PRO A 228 18.74 -24.95 3.42
C PRO A 228 17.81 -25.30 4.58
N THR A 229 17.14 -26.44 4.49
CA THR A 229 16.43 -27.00 5.65
C THR A 229 17.50 -27.62 6.54
N THR A 230 17.75 -27.05 7.70
CA THR A 230 18.52 -27.67 8.79
C THR A 230 17.77 -28.83 9.39
#